data_02e2f6f4727a18d86c0a4e7880f0a6db
#
_entry.id   02e2f6f4727a18d86c0a4e7880f0a6db
#
_cell.length_a   1.000
_cell.length_b   1.000
_cell.length_c   1.000
_cell.angle_alpha   90.00
_cell.angle_beta   90.00
_cell.angle_gamma   90.00
#
_symmetry.space_group_name_H-M   'P 1'
#
loop_
_entity.id
_entity.type
_entity.pdbx_description
1 polymer ?
#
loop_
_entity_poly.entity_id
_entity_poly.type
_entity_poly.pdbx_seq_one_letter_code
_entity_poly.pdbx_strand_id
1 'polypeptide(L)'
;DSVKKAELEERLRVQTDYMNAIPEVVPTPPNITLADKMTLFQVVSEGSREIQLLHFGRAHTGGDVVIYLPKEKVAFTGDMMLPGLAYMGDGHVDEWPAALEGLKGLDFDAWLPGHGPVMRSKQPISNFQEYLRDLWDKSNDMHRSGIDWQEAAKQIDMTNHARNYFQIRGPGVDPRAIRRIFELLDNR
;
A
#
# COMPACT_ATOMS: atom_id res chain seq x y z
N ASP A 1 23.01 -22.14 19.02
CA ASP A 1 23.08 -20.77 19.52
C ASP A 1 24.09 -19.87 18.83
N SER A 2 25.18 -20.44 18.28
CA SER A 2 26.18 -19.70 17.51
C SER A 2 25.62 -19.12 16.18
N VAL A 3 24.69 -19.81 15.52
CA VAL A 3 24.04 -19.35 14.29
C VAL A 3 23.20 -18.10 14.58
N LYS A 4 22.40 -18.13 15.63
CA LYS A 4 21.58 -16.98 16.02
C LYS A 4 22.43 -15.76 16.43
N LYS A 5 23.58 -16.01 17.05
CA LYS A 5 24.53 -14.94 17.38
C LYS A 5 25.10 -14.30 16.11
N ALA A 6 25.56 -15.11 15.15
CA ALA A 6 26.09 -14.62 13.88
C ALA A 6 25.05 -13.81 13.07
N GLU A 7 23.79 -14.28 13.05
CA GLU A 7 22.69 -13.54 12.41
C GLU A 7 22.43 -12.16 13.07
N LEU A 8 22.50 -12.10 14.40
CA LEU A 8 22.33 -10.85 15.14
C LEU A 8 23.51 -9.89 14.92
N GLU A 9 24.73 -10.40 14.89
CA GLU A 9 25.91 -9.61 14.61
C GLU A 9 25.89 -9.03 13.19
N GLU A 10 25.48 -9.82 12.21
CA GLU A 10 25.32 -9.35 10.83
C GLU A 10 24.21 -8.29 10.71
N ARG A 11 23.07 -8.50 11.36
CA ARG A 11 22.00 -7.48 11.39
C ARG A 11 22.46 -6.19 12.06
N LEU A 12 23.22 -6.27 13.14
CA LEU A 12 23.78 -5.10 13.82
C LEU A 12 24.74 -4.35 12.89
N ARG A 13 25.63 -5.08 12.20
CA ARG A 13 26.56 -4.50 11.22
C ARG A 13 25.80 -3.74 10.14
N VAL A 14 24.83 -4.39 9.48
CA VAL A 14 24.03 -3.78 8.40
C VAL A 14 23.31 -2.52 8.89
N GLN A 15 22.72 -2.56 10.10
CA GLN A 15 22.04 -1.40 10.68
C GLN A 15 23.02 -0.27 11.02
N THR A 16 24.20 -0.61 11.50
CA THR A 16 25.26 0.38 11.81
C THR A 16 25.75 1.05 10.53
N ASP A 17 26.02 0.27 9.47
CA ASP A 17 26.44 0.79 8.17
C ASP A 17 25.36 1.71 7.56
N TYR A 18 24.10 1.32 7.67
CA TYR A 18 22.96 2.14 7.25
C TYR A 18 22.89 3.47 8.01
N MET A 19 22.98 3.43 9.34
CA MET A 19 22.96 4.63 10.18
C MET A 19 24.13 5.56 9.90
N ASN A 20 25.31 5.03 9.59
CA ASN A 20 26.47 5.81 9.23
C ASN A 20 26.33 6.50 7.85
N ALA A 21 25.59 5.87 6.92
CA ALA A 21 25.35 6.43 5.58
C ALA A 21 24.25 7.52 5.57
N ILE A 22 23.30 7.49 6.51
CA ILE A 22 22.18 8.45 6.55
C ILE A 22 22.63 9.92 6.50
N PRO A 23 23.68 10.38 7.23
CA PRO A 23 24.11 11.77 7.18
C PRO A 23 24.59 12.25 5.81
N GLU A 24 24.97 11.32 4.92
CA GLU A 24 25.40 11.62 3.55
C GLU A 24 24.22 11.77 2.57
N VAL A 25 23.02 11.34 2.97
CA VAL A 25 21.82 11.39 2.13
C VAL A 25 21.29 12.82 2.08
N VAL A 26 21.29 13.41 0.90
CA VAL A 26 20.64 14.69 0.64
C VAL A 26 19.27 14.44 0.02
N PRO A 27 18.16 14.63 0.77
CA PRO A 27 16.83 14.46 0.22
C PRO A 27 16.61 15.38 -0.98
N THR A 28 16.34 14.79 -2.14
CA THR A 28 16.06 15.54 -3.36
C THR A 28 14.61 15.32 -3.76
N PRO A 29 13.73 16.29 -3.53
CA PRO A 29 12.33 16.17 -3.90
C PRO A 29 12.17 16.19 -5.43
N PRO A 30 11.06 15.62 -5.96
CA PRO A 30 10.78 15.70 -7.39
C PRO A 30 10.58 17.17 -7.82
N ASN A 31 11.04 17.49 -9.01
CA ASN A 31 10.90 18.84 -9.62
C ASN A 31 9.70 18.92 -10.59
N ILE A 32 9.04 17.80 -10.84
CA ILE A 32 7.80 17.71 -11.61
C ILE A 32 6.75 17.06 -10.70
N THR A 33 5.61 17.72 -10.56
CA THR A 33 4.48 17.25 -9.76
C THR A 33 3.24 17.15 -10.63
N LEU A 34 2.31 16.27 -10.26
CA LEU A 34 1.00 16.18 -10.88
C LEU A 34 -0.10 16.25 -9.80
N ALA A 35 -1.25 16.82 -10.14
CA ALA A 35 -2.41 16.80 -9.25
C ALA A 35 -3.20 15.50 -9.45
N ASP A 36 -3.70 15.26 -10.67
CA ASP A 36 -4.56 14.12 -10.96
C ASP A 36 -4.01 13.24 -12.08
N LYS A 37 -3.59 13.86 -13.20
CA LYS A 37 -3.14 13.14 -14.38
C LYS A 37 -2.05 13.90 -15.15
N MET A 38 -1.09 13.14 -15.66
CA MET A 38 -0.11 13.58 -16.65
C MET A 38 0.00 12.53 -17.75
N THR A 39 0.10 12.98 -19.00
CA THR A 39 0.33 12.09 -20.14
C THR A 39 1.68 12.40 -20.76
N LEU A 40 2.51 11.38 -20.91
CA LEU A 40 3.81 11.42 -21.57
C LEU A 40 3.73 10.63 -22.88
N PHE A 41 4.49 11.07 -23.89
CA PHE A 41 4.63 10.35 -25.14
C PHE A 41 6.10 9.97 -25.35
N GLN A 42 6.37 8.68 -25.30
CA GLN A 42 7.70 8.14 -25.60
C GLN A 42 7.80 7.88 -27.09
N VAL A 43 8.80 8.46 -27.76
CA VAL A 43 9.10 8.15 -29.15
C VAL A 43 9.68 6.73 -29.23
N VAL A 44 9.11 5.89 -30.08
CA VAL A 44 9.53 4.52 -30.36
C VAL A 44 9.68 4.31 -31.86
N SER A 45 10.28 3.20 -32.30
CA SER A 45 10.55 2.92 -33.72
C SER A 45 9.30 2.99 -34.62
N GLU A 46 8.13 2.66 -34.09
CA GLU A 46 6.86 2.61 -34.83
C GLU A 46 5.86 3.68 -34.33
N GLY A 47 6.33 4.91 -34.08
CA GLY A 47 5.47 6.02 -33.65
C GLY A 47 5.71 6.50 -32.24
N SER A 48 4.67 6.57 -31.42
CA SER A 48 4.78 6.98 -30.02
C SER A 48 4.01 6.05 -29.10
N ARG A 49 4.53 5.86 -27.90
CA ARG A 49 3.87 5.16 -26.80
C ARG A 49 3.29 6.18 -25.83
N GLU A 50 2.00 6.09 -25.59
CA GLU A 50 1.32 6.87 -24.55
C GLU A 50 1.58 6.22 -23.17
N ILE A 51 1.98 7.06 -22.19
CA ILE A 51 2.19 6.68 -20.80
C ILE A 51 1.36 7.65 -19.97
N GLN A 52 0.39 7.14 -19.24
CA GLN A 52 -0.43 7.94 -18.33
C GLN A 52 0.08 7.76 -16.89
N LEU A 53 0.31 8.87 -16.21
CA LEU A 53 0.57 8.96 -14.78
C LEU A 53 -0.72 9.40 -14.11
N LEU A 54 -1.29 8.59 -13.22
CA LEU A 54 -2.63 8.79 -12.67
C LEU A 54 -2.55 8.77 -11.13
N HIS A 55 -3.07 9.82 -10.50
CA HIS A 55 -3.29 9.87 -9.06
C HIS A 55 -4.79 9.76 -8.80
N PHE A 56 -5.21 8.72 -8.10
CA PHE A 56 -6.62 8.44 -7.82
C PHE A 56 -7.05 8.89 -6.42
N GLY A 57 -6.18 9.54 -5.68
CA GLY A 57 -6.37 9.91 -4.28
C GLY A 57 -5.35 9.23 -3.36
N ARG A 58 -5.43 9.57 -2.09
CA ARG A 58 -4.54 9.02 -1.05
C ARG A 58 -4.86 7.55 -0.81
N ALA A 59 -3.83 6.71 -0.68
CA ALA A 59 -3.98 5.27 -0.53
C ALA A 59 -2.90 4.69 0.40
N HIS A 60 -1.88 4.00 -0.14
CA HIS A 60 -0.74 3.51 0.63
C HIS A 60 0.07 4.66 1.22
N THR A 61 0.14 5.76 0.48
CA THR A 61 0.71 7.05 0.88
C THR A 61 -0.21 8.20 0.46
N GLY A 62 0.21 9.44 0.69
CA GLY A 62 -0.50 10.61 0.17
C GLY A 62 -0.19 10.93 -1.30
N GLY A 63 0.73 10.21 -1.95
CA GLY A 63 1.24 10.54 -3.28
C GLY A 63 1.38 9.34 -4.23
N ASP A 64 0.57 8.31 -4.06
CA ASP A 64 0.61 7.14 -4.94
C ASP A 64 0.26 7.51 -6.38
N VAL A 65 1.09 7.05 -7.32
CA VAL A 65 0.90 7.26 -8.75
C VAL A 65 0.84 5.92 -9.46
N VAL A 66 -0.23 5.69 -10.21
CA VAL A 66 -0.36 4.56 -11.12
C VAL A 66 0.20 4.95 -12.48
N ILE A 67 1.09 4.14 -13.03
CA ILE A 67 1.56 4.28 -14.41
C ILE A 67 0.71 3.34 -15.28
N TYR A 68 0.00 3.91 -16.24
CA TYR A 68 -0.87 3.14 -17.11
C TYR A 68 -0.42 3.25 -18.58
N LEU A 69 -0.33 2.12 -19.25
CA LEU A 69 -0.02 1.98 -20.67
C LEU A 69 -1.29 1.53 -21.40
N PRO A 70 -2.06 2.46 -21.98
CA PRO A 70 -3.38 2.14 -22.53
C PRO A 70 -3.35 1.15 -23.69
N LYS A 71 -2.39 1.28 -24.59
CA LYS A 71 -2.23 0.41 -25.77
C LYS A 71 -1.84 -1.02 -25.36
N GLU A 72 -0.96 -1.15 -24.38
CA GLU A 72 -0.47 -2.42 -23.85
C GLU A 72 -1.45 -3.04 -22.85
N LYS A 73 -2.43 -2.27 -22.37
CA LYS A 73 -3.37 -2.64 -21.31
C LYS A 73 -2.67 -3.12 -20.03
N VAL A 74 -1.67 -2.37 -19.61
CA VAL A 74 -0.85 -2.67 -18.43
C VAL A 74 -0.88 -1.49 -17.45
N ALA A 75 -1.09 -1.78 -16.17
CA ALA A 75 -0.99 -0.82 -15.08
C ALA A 75 0.14 -1.21 -14.11
N PHE A 76 0.95 -0.22 -13.71
CA PHE A 76 1.93 -0.37 -12.61
C PHE A 76 1.35 0.35 -11.41
N THR A 77 1.09 -0.37 -10.34
CA THR A 77 0.32 0.14 -9.22
C THR A 77 1.18 0.60 -8.04
N GLY A 78 2.48 0.27 -8.06
CA GLY A 78 3.30 0.41 -6.85
C GLY A 78 2.64 -0.33 -5.68
N ASP A 79 2.77 0.22 -4.48
CA ASP A 79 2.20 -0.37 -3.27
C ASP A 79 0.75 0.07 -3.00
N MET A 80 0.18 0.94 -3.87
CA MET A 80 -1.26 1.23 -3.84
C MET A 80 -2.10 -0.06 -3.95
N MET A 81 -1.59 -1.07 -4.67
CA MET A 81 -2.23 -2.39 -4.76
C MET A 81 -1.19 -3.50 -4.82
N LEU A 82 -1.27 -4.40 -3.84
CA LEU A 82 -0.45 -5.60 -3.72
C LEU A 82 -1.33 -6.86 -3.79
N PRO A 83 -0.78 -8.03 -4.17
CA PRO A 83 -1.55 -9.28 -4.17
C PRO A 83 -1.87 -9.81 -2.76
N GLY A 84 -1.23 -9.27 -1.72
CA GLY A 84 -1.45 -9.56 -0.30
C GLY A 84 -1.85 -8.33 0.49
N LEU A 85 -1.76 -8.42 1.82
CA LEU A 85 -1.98 -7.27 2.69
C LEU A 85 -0.79 -6.30 2.58
N ALA A 86 -1.08 -5.05 2.24
CA ALA A 86 -0.11 -3.97 2.22
C ALA A 86 0.22 -3.48 3.64
N TYR A 87 1.37 -2.84 3.79
CA TYR A 87 1.67 -2.04 4.98
C TYR A 87 0.73 -0.82 5.02
N MET A 88 0.13 -0.55 6.18
CA MET A 88 -0.88 0.51 6.32
C MET A 88 -0.51 1.57 7.35
N GLY A 89 0.71 1.50 7.93
CA GLY A 89 1.14 2.41 9.00
C GLY A 89 1.29 3.88 8.59
N ASP A 90 1.42 4.16 7.29
CA ASP A 90 1.46 5.51 6.70
C ASP A 90 0.26 5.75 5.75
N GLY A 91 -0.64 4.76 5.64
CA GLY A 91 -1.74 4.75 4.69
C GLY A 91 -2.92 5.65 5.08
N HIS A 92 -3.80 5.84 4.11
CA HIS A 92 -5.06 6.55 4.24
C HIS A 92 -6.20 5.55 4.07
N VAL A 93 -6.38 4.69 5.08
CA VAL A 93 -7.28 3.51 5.03
C VAL A 93 -8.72 3.89 4.70
N ASP A 94 -9.15 5.07 5.11
CA ASP A 94 -10.47 5.64 4.83
C ASP A 94 -10.70 6.03 3.37
N GLU A 95 -9.67 6.55 2.70
CA GLU A 95 -9.75 7.01 1.30
C GLU A 95 -9.31 5.94 0.29
N TRP A 96 -8.45 5.01 0.70
CA TRP A 96 -7.87 3.99 -0.15
C TRP A 96 -8.87 3.16 -0.95
N PRO A 97 -10.03 2.73 -0.41
CA PRO A 97 -11.03 2.04 -1.21
C PRO A 97 -11.56 2.85 -2.40
N ALA A 98 -11.65 4.17 -2.28
CA ALA A 98 -12.08 5.04 -3.39
C ALA A 98 -10.98 5.18 -4.45
N ALA A 99 -9.71 5.32 -4.04
CA ALA A 99 -8.58 5.35 -4.95
C ALA A 99 -8.46 4.02 -5.75
N LEU A 100 -8.69 2.87 -5.10
CA LEU A 100 -8.73 1.56 -5.76
C LEU A 100 -9.89 1.42 -6.76
N GLU A 101 -11.01 2.12 -6.57
CA GLU A 101 -12.10 2.14 -7.55
C GLU A 101 -11.64 2.83 -8.85
N GLY A 102 -10.86 3.91 -8.75
CA GLY A 102 -10.23 4.55 -9.90
C GLY A 102 -9.30 3.60 -10.68
N LEU A 103 -8.44 2.86 -9.96
CA LEU A 103 -7.60 1.83 -10.55
C LEU A 103 -8.43 0.74 -11.25
N LYS A 104 -9.46 0.24 -10.58
CA LYS A 104 -10.34 -0.82 -11.10
C LYS A 104 -11.09 -0.40 -12.35
N GLY A 105 -11.36 0.91 -12.52
CA GLY A 105 -12.01 1.50 -13.70
C GLY A 105 -11.14 1.50 -14.96
N LEU A 106 -9.83 1.33 -14.87
CA LEU A 106 -8.95 1.26 -16.05
C LEU A 106 -9.16 -0.04 -16.83
N ASP A 107 -9.00 0.04 -18.17
CA ASP A 107 -9.05 -1.12 -19.06
C ASP A 107 -7.66 -1.75 -19.20
N PHE A 108 -7.30 -2.62 -18.24
CA PHE A 108 -6.04 -3.36 -18.26
C PHE A 108 -6.27 -4.88 -18.19
N ASP A 109 -5.37 -5.62 -18.84
CA ASP A 109 -5.29 -7.09 -18.81
C ASP A 109 -4.29 -7.59 -17.77
N ALA A 110 -3.36 -6.73 -17.35
CA ALA A 110 -2.35 -7.05 -16.34
C ALA A 110 -2.02 -5.83 -15.49
N TRP A 111 -1.69 -6.08 -14.22
CA TRP A 111 -1.13 -5.06 -13.35
C TRP A 111 0.10 -5.58 -12.61
N LEU A 112 1.07 -4.69 -12.41
CA LEU A 112 2.34 -4.96 -11.76
C LEU A 112 2.37 -4.19 -10.43
N PRO A 113 2.37 -4.91 -9.31
CA PRO A 113 2.52 -4.31 -7.98
C PRO A 113 3.96 -3.86 -7.72
N GLY A 114 4.17 -3.07 -6.68
CA GLY A 114 5.51 -2.76 -6.19
C GLY A 114 6.23 -4.01 -5.65
N HIS A 115 5.48 -4.95 -5.10
CA HIS A 115 5.96 -6.23 -4.59
C HIS A 115 5.05 -7.39 -5.01
N GLY A 116 5.64 -8.48 -5.49
CA GLY A 116 4.93 -9.71 -5.86
C GLY A 116 4.86 -9.97 -7.36
N PRO A 117 4.11 -10.97 -7.79
CA PRO A 117 4.01 -11.37 -9.19
C PRO A 117 3.10 -10.43 -10.00
N VAL A 118 3.23 -10.50 -11.33
CA VAL A 118 2.28 -9.87 -12.26
C VAL A 118 0.90 -10.49 -12.09
N MET A 119 -0.11 -9.65 -11.96
CA MET A 119 -1.49 -10.03 -11.75
C MET A 119 -2.35 -9.79 -12.99
N ARG A 120 -3.36 -10.65 -13.22
CA ARG A 120 -4.22 -10.61 -14.40
C ARG A 120 -5.72 -10.58 -14.07
N SER A 121 -6.06 -10.39 -12.80
CA SER A 121 -7.43 -10.33 -12.32
C SER A 121 -7.65 -9.06 -11.50
N LYS A 122 -8.82 -8.47 -11.61
CA LYS A 122 -9.25 -7.34 -10.76
C LYS A 122 -9.86 -7.81 -9.43
N GLN A 123 -10.11 -9.12 -9.26
CA GLN A 123 -10.70 -9.63 -8.03
C GLN A 123 -9.88 -9.30 -6.76
N PRO A 124 -8.53 -9.37 -6.77
CA PRO A 124 -7.75 -8.96 -5.60
C PRO A 124 -7.98 -7.49 -5.20
N ILE A 125 -8.26 -6.59 -6.17
CA ILE A 125 -8.56 -5.18 -5.88
C ILE A 125 -9.88 -5.09 -5.08
N SER A 126 -10.92 -5.77 -5.53
CA SER A 126 -12.21 -5.80 -4.82
C SER A 126 -12.09 -6.43 -3.43
N ASN A 127 -11.34 -7.54 -3.31
CA ASN A 127 -11.09 -8.17 -2.01
C ASN A 127 -10.37 -7.22 -1.04
N PHE A 128 -9.43 -6.43 -1.54
CA PHE A 128 -8.69 -5.49 -0.70
C PHE A 128 -9.54 -4.27 -0.32
N GLN A 129 -10.40 -3.78 -1.22
CA GLN A 129 -11.38 -2.75 -0.89
C GLN A 129 -12.33 -3.20 0.25
N GLU A 130 -12.80 -4.45 0.20
CA GLU A 130 -13.66 -5.02 1.25
C GLU A 130 -12.91 -5.15 2.57
N TYR A 131 -11.66 -5.61 2.54
CA TYR A 131 -10.79 -5.70 3.71
C TYR A 131 -10.57 -4.34 4.37
N LEU A 132 -10.24 -3.30 3.58
CA LEU A 132 -9.98 -1.95 4.09
C LEU A 132 -11.23 -1.35 4.75
N ARG A 133 -12.41 -1.52 4.15
CA ARG A 133 -13.68 -1.02 4.72
C ARG A 133 -14.00 -1.72 6.03
N ASP A 134 -13.91 -3.05 6.08
CA ASP A 134 -14.16 -3.82 7.29
C ASP A 134 -13.17 -3.47 8.41
N LEU A 135 -11.87 -3.32 8.07
CA LEU A 135 -10.86 -2.90 9.02
C LEU A 135 -11.14 -1.49 9.57
N TRP A 136 -11.51 -0.56 8.69
CA TRP A 136 -11.88 0.80 9.09
C TRP A 136 -13.07 0.81 10.04
N ASP A 137 -14.15 0.11 9.69
CA ASP A 137 -15.39 0.08 10.46
C ASP A 137 -15.16 -0.52 11.86
N LYS A 138 -14.48 -1.67 11.94
CA LYS A 138 -14.13 -2.29 13.22
C LYS A 138 -13.21 -1.43 14.08
N SER A 139 -12.24 -0.76 13.45
CA SER A 139 -11.34 0.16 14.16
C SER A 139 -12.08 1.36 14.71
N ASN A 140 -13.03 1.92 13.93
CA ASN A 140 -13.87 3.04 14.35
C ASN A 140 -14.78 2.66 15.55
N ASP A 141 -15.34 1.45 15.54
CA ASP A 141 -16.15 0.96 16.64
C ASP A 141 -15.34 0.80 17.94
N MET A 142 -14.10 0.28 17.82
CA MET A 142 -13.19 0.19 18.96
C MET A 142 -12.78 1.57 19.50
N HIS A 143 -12.45 2.50 18.60
CA HIS A 143 -12.10 3.88 18.94
C HIS A 143 -13.25 4.58 19.67
N ARG A 144 -14.47 4.50 19.14
CA ARG A 144 -15.68 5.08 19.77
C ARG A 144 -16.02 4.47 21.11
N SER A 145 -15.61 3.23 21.35
CA SER A 145 -15.75 2.53 22.63
C SER A 145 -14.67 2.90 23.65
N GLY A 146 -13.73 3.79 23.29
CA GLY A 146 -12.63 4.22 24.17
C GLY A 146 -11.55 3.18 24.40
N ILE A 147 -11.47 2.16 23.53
CA ILE A 147 -10.42 1.14 23.58
C ILE A 147 -9.15 1.74 22.95
N ASP A 148 -8.01 1.58 23.60
CA ASP A 148 -6.75 2.02 23.03
C ASP A 148 -6.33 1.20 21.80
N TRP A 149 -5.52 1.80 20.91
CA TRP A 149 -5.15 1.18 19.65
C TRP A 149 -4.35 -0.13 19.82
N GLN A 150 -3.57 -0.27 20.89
CA GLN A 150 -2.78 -1.48 21.18
C GLN A 150 -3.70 -2.66 21.49
N GLU A 151 -4.74 -2.40 22.27
CA GLU A 151 -5.71 -3.42 22.63
C GLU A 151 -6.67 -3.71 21.47
N ALA A 152 -7.11 -2.68 20.73
CA ALA A 152 -7.91 -2.83 19.52
C ALA A 152 -7.17 -3.70 18.48
N ALA A 153 -5.86 -3.50 18.29
CA ALA A 153 -5.07 -4.30 17.36
C ALA A 153 -5.05 -5.80 17.70
N LYS A 154 -5.19 -6.17 18.97
CA LYS A 154 -5.25 -7.59 19.39
C LYS A 154 -6.64 -8.19 19.22
N GLN A 155 -7.69 -7.38 19.39
CA GLN A 155 -9.07 -7.83 19.44
C GLN A 155 -9.76 -7.85 18.07
N ILE A 156 -9.37 -6.97 17.14
CA ILE A 156 -9.99 -6.89 15.81
C ILE A 156 -9.84 -8.23 15.09
N ASP A 157 -10.98 -8.82 14.74
CA ASP A 157 -11.05 -10.10 14.02
C ASP A 157 -11.37 -9.87 12.54
N MET A 158 -10.39 -10.22 11.69
CA MET A 158 -10.49 -10.15 10.23
C MET A 158 -10.51 -11.55 9.59
N THR A 159 -10.84 -12.59 10.34
CA THR A 159 -10.81 -13.99 9.87
C THR A 159 -11.80 -14.27 8.73
N ASN A 160 -12.85 -13.45 8.57
CA ASN A 160 -13.75 -13.48 7.42
C ASN A 160 -13.02 -13.24 6.08
N HIS A 161 -11.84 -12.61 6.09
CA HIS A 161 -10.97 -12.39 4.93
C HIS A 161 -9.86 -13.44 4.77
N ALA A 162 -9.74 -14.42 5.67
CA ALA A 162 -8.64 -15.38 5.70
C ALA A 162 -8.50 -16.18 4.40
N ARG A 163 -9.60 -16.44 3.68
CA ARG A 163 -9.56 -17.16 2.38
C ARG A 163 -8.83 -16.37 1.29
N ASN A 164 -8.79 -15.05 1.39
CA ASN A 164 -8.12 -14.17 0.45
C ASN A 164 -6.70 -13.82 0.91
N TYR A 165 -6.43 -13.89 2.22
CA TYR A 165 -5.17 -13.46 2.85
C TYR A 165 -4.70 -14.52 3.84
N PHE A 166 -3.78 -15.38 3.40
CA PHE A 166 -3.26 -16.50 4.21
C PHE A 166 -2.50 -16.05 5.47
N GLN A 167 -2.13 -14.77 5.54
CA GLN A 167 -1.50 -14.17 6.73
C GLN A 167 -2.48 -14.09 7.93
N ILE A 168 -3.78 -14.02 7.64
CA ILE A 168 -4.83 -13.95 8.67
C ILE A 168 -5.07 -15.35 9.23
N ARG A 169 -4.64 -15.60 10.45
CA ARG A 169 -4.73 -16.92 11.12
C ARG A 169 -5.60 -16.92 12.37
N GLY A 170 -6.16 -15.76 12.76
CA GLY A 170 -6.94 -15.55 13.97
C GLY A 170 -7.20 -14.07 14.17
N PRO A 171 -7.81 -13.70 15.31
CA PRO A 171 -7.93 -12.31 15.74
C PRO A 171 -6.55 -11.65 15.87
N GLY A 172 -6.53 -10.35 15.69
CA GLY A 172 -5.35 -9.50 15.71
C GLY A 172 -4.94 -9.05 14.32
N VAL A 173 -4.53 -7.80 14.26
CA VAL A 173 -4.09 -7.11 13.04
C VAL A 173 -2.80 -6.34 13.31
N ASP A 174 -2.12 -5.85 12.27
CA ASP A 174 -0.91 -5.06 12.43
C ASP A 174 -1.19 -3.81 13.30
N PRO A 175 -0.55 -3.68 14.46
CA PRO A 175 -0.79 -2.56 15.38
C PRO A 175 -0.44 -1.19 14.76
N ARG A 176 0.46 -1.14 13.76
CA ARG A 176 0.80 0.09 13.06
C ARG A 176 -0.36 0.58 12.20
N ALA A 177 -1.11 -0.34 11.59
CA ALA A 177 -2.33 -0.02 10.84
C ALA A 177 -3.41 0.58 11.77
N ILE A 178 -3.64 -0.02 12.93
CA ILE A 178 -4.65 0.45 13.88
C ILE A 178 -4.25 1.79 14.48
N ARG A 179 -2.99 1.96 14.86
CA ARG A 179 -2.48 3.24 15.31
C ARG A 179 -2.75 4.33 14.26
N ARG A 180 -2.43 4.04 12.99
CA ARG A 180 -2.65 4.99 11.90
C ARG A 180 -4.13 5.32 11.70
N ILE A 181 -5.02 4.34 11.78
CA ILE A 181 -6.46 4.55 11.67
C ILE A 181 -6.95 5.45 12.83
N PHE A 182 -6.49 5.22 14.06
CA PHE A 182 -6.85 6.05 15.21
C PHE A 182 -6.38 7.49 15.04
N GLU A 183 -5.14 7.70 14.56
CA GLU A 183 -4.64 9.04 14.20
C GLU A 183 -5.51 9.73 13.14
N LEU A 184 -6.03 8.99 12.16
CA LEU A 184 -6.95 9.53 11.14
C LEU A 184 -8.33 9.87 11.74
N LEU A 185 -8.82 9.08 12.69
CA LEU A 185 -10.10 9.31 13.38
C LEU A 185 -10.02 10.52 14.32
N ASP A 186 -8.91 10.69 15.04
CA ASP A 186 -8.69 11.82 15.96
C ASP A 186 -8.56 13.18 15.23
N ASN A 187 -8.20 13.17 13.95
CA ASN A 187 -8.02 14.37 13.12
C ASN A 187 -9.26 14.72 12.27
N ARG A 188 -10.40 14.10 12.54
CA ARG A 188 -11.70 14.40 11.93
C ARG A 188 -12.54 15.23 12.86
#